data_425172545753eaca4bf22e7f4e2f90b4
#
_entry.id   425172545753eaca4bf22e7f4e2f90b4
#
_cell.length_a   1.000
_cell.length_b   1.000
_cell.length_c   1.000
_cell.angle_alpha   90.00
_cell.angle_beta   90.00
_cell.angle_gamma   90.00
#
_symmetry.space_group_name_H-M   'P 1'
#
loop_
_entity.id
_entity.type
_entity.pdbx_description
1 polymer ?
#
loop_
_entity_poly.entity_id
_entity_poly.type
_entity_poly.pdbx_seq_one_letter_code
_entity_poly.pdbx_strand_id
1 'polypeptide(L)'
;GYSELDRMEQTLHNLAAPAAASTAEPAAEAPEPAPSGSWRDSLSHLLLPDAFTNYDYFMYALKLSLCATICYVIYNALGWPGISTAFFTVYFTGLSTTGTSNRKLLIRIIGSTIGGVILGIGCLVFVYPNLEGVQGFLLVIAALSFLGAWCAASPYFGYIGLQITFSFNLIAFEQLHAPDQMTPARDRLLGITLGFLVMFLIFHQVRPERTVDSMRRLLARLLSASAELVRLFGSEPATAAGEKIAEIRKQIAGVLMTLPNFAHAVKFEFPPDRAPDMRLSNEILKAADAAGDLLLCVQTWQQKTGTDQETRRITESRLSIENGLRGLAHLMEHGPEGQGEGRETNEAASTEQLPSETPTSIARGIDNFRELQMACDAIASAAE
;
A
#
# COMPACT_ATOMS: atom_id res chain seq x y z
N GLY A 1 -16.61 -5.93 -6.02
CA GLY A 1 -15.53 -5.46 -5.16
C GLY A 1 -14.91 -6.51 -4.23
N TYR A 2 -15.72 -7.38 -3.56
CA TYR A 2 -15.16 -8.41 -2.64
C TYR A 2 -14.55 -9.60 -3.40
N SER A 3 -15.11 -9.98 -4.54
CA SER A 3 -14.63 -11.10 -5.37
C SER A 3 -13.24 -10.84 -6.00
N GLU A 4 -12.87 -9.60 -6.24
CA GLU A 4 -11.56 -9.23 -6.79
C GLU A 4 -10.48 -9.25 -5.71
N LEU A 5 -10.80 -8.84 -4.48
CA LEU A 5 -9.89 -8.93 -3.34
C LEU A 5 -9.58 -10.39 -2.97
N ASP A 6 -10.61 -11.26 -2.98
CA ASP A 6 -10.45 -12.69 -2.72
C ASP A 6 -9.57 -13.35 -3.81
N ARG A 7 -9.72 -12.93 -5.08
CA ARG A 7 -8.85 -13.39 -6.18
C ARG A 7 -7.40 -12.95 -5.98
N MET A 8 -7.17 -11.68 -5.65
CA MET A 8 -5.82 -11.17 -5.39
C MET A 8 -5.16 -11.90 -4.22
N GLU A 9 -5.90 -12.16 -3.14
CA GLU A 9 -5.41 -12.93 -1.99
C GLU A 9 -5.05 -14.37 -2.38
N GLN A 10 -5.85 -15.00 -3.22
CA GLN A 10 -5.59 -16.33 -3.75
C GLN A 10 -4.38 -16.38 -4.70
N THR A 11 -4.22 -15.34 -5.53
CA THR A 11 -3.05 -15.17 -6.40
C THR A 11 -1.77 -14.97 -5.57
N LEU A 12 -1.84 -14.16 -4.52
CA LEU A 12 -0.75 -13.94 -3.56
C LEU A 12 -0.35 -15.22 -2.83
N HIS A 13 -1.34 -16.00 -2.37
CA HIS A 13 -1.08 -17.28 -1.71
C HIS A 13 -0.38 -18.27 -2.66
N ASN A 14 -0.78 -18.31 -3.92
CA ASN A 14 -0.17 -19.16 -4.93
C ASN A 14 1.23 -18.69 -5.35
N LEU A 15 1.49 -17.37 -5.38
CA LEU A 15 2.82 -16.80 -5.64
C LEU A 15 3.77 -16.98 -4.44
N ALA A 16 3.24 -16.98 -3.22
CA ALA A 16 4.00 -17.19 -1.99
C ALA A 16 4.26 -18.68 -1.69
N ALA A 17 3.49 -19.60 -2.28
CA ALA A 17 3.71 -21.02 -2.10
C ALA A 17 5.10 -21.42 -2.60
N PRO A 18 5.95 -22.09 -1.79
CA PRO A 18 7.25 -22.55 -2.24
C PRO A 18 7.05 -23.52 -3.42
N ALA A 19 7.77 -23.28 -4.49
CA ALA A 19 7.81 -24.20 -5.63
C ALA A 19 8.35 -25.53 -5.14
N ALA A 20 7.47 -26.53 -5.13
CA ALA A 20 7.73 -27.95 -4.92
C ALA A 20 8.09 -28.39 -3.49
N ALA A 21 7.22 -29.18 -2.96
CA ALA A 21 7.59 -30.33 -2.19
C ALA A 21 8.51 -31.26 -3.01
N SER A 22 9.79 -30.93 -3.07
CA SER A 22 10.84 -31.92 -3.30
C SER A 22 11.19 -32.47 -1.94
N THR A 23 10.93 -33.75 -1.73
CA THR A 23 11.33 -34.60 -0.63
C THR A 23 12.83 -34.43 -0.31
N ALA A 24 13.11 -33.56 0.64
CA ALA A 24 14.39 -33.55 1.34
C ALA A 24 14.05 -33.43 2.83
N GLU A 25 14.54 -34.41 3.61
CA GLU A 25 14.49 -34.44 5.07
C GLU A 25 14.90 -33.09 5.69
N PRO A 26 14.33 -32.72 6.85
CA PRO A 26 14.74 -31.52 7.54
C PRO A 26 16.19 -31.71 8.03
N ALA A 27 17.14 -31.18 7.30
CA ALA A 27 18.49 -30.97 7.80
C ALA A 27 18.37 -29.99 8.96
N ALA A 28 18.93 -30.36 10.11
CA ALA A 28 18.97 -29.54 11.31
C ALA A 28 19.41 -28.11 10.97
N GLU A 29 18.60 -27.14 11.35
CA GLU A 29 18.90 -25.72 11.27
C GLU A 29 20.27 -25.45 11.91
N ALA A 30 21.26 -25.19 11.07
CA ALA A 30 22.51 -24.62 11.55
C ALA A 30 22.18 -23.20 12.06
N PRO A 31 22.71 -22.76 13.23
CA PRO A 31 22.45 -21.42 13.74
C PRO A 31 22.88 -20.40 12.67
N GLU A 32 21.95 -19.50 12.31
CA GLU A 32 22.26 -18.39 11.41
C GLU A 32 23.51 -17.67 11.90
N PRO A 33 24.50 -17.43 11.02
CA PRO A 33 25.67 -16.65 11.39
C PRO A 33 25.17 -15.26 11.82
N ALA A 34 25.53 -14.86 13.03
CA ALA A 34 25.23 -13.52 13.55
C ALA A 34 25.63 -12.46 12.51
N PRO A 35 24.80 -11.44 12.25
CA PRO A 35 25.08 -10.45 11.24
C PRO A 35 26.37 -9.70 11.59
N SER A 36 27.46 -10.02 10.90
CA SER A 36 28.76 -9.36 11.02
C SER A 36 28.80 -8.07 10.19
N GLY A 37 27.63 -7.51 9.86
CA GLY A 37 27.52 -6.25 9.15
C GLY A 37 27.89 -5.06 10.04
N SER A 38 28.74 -4.20 9.55
CA SER A 38 29.00 -2.88 10.14
C SER A 38 27.66 -2.17 10.38
N TRP A 39 27.53 -1.42 11.49
CA TRP A 39 26.34 -0.59 11.76
C TRP A 39 25.97 0.33 10.56
N ARG A 40 26.95 0.65 9.69
CA ARG A 40 26.73 1.36 8.42
C ARG A 40 25.96 0.55 7.40
N ASP A 41 26.18 -0.77 7.32
CA ASP A 41 25.45 -1.65 6.42
C ASP A 41 24.00 -1.83 6.92
N SER A 42 23.81 -1.92 8.23
CA SER A 42 22.48 -1.93 8.84
C SER A 42 21.71 -0.61 8.60
N LEU A 43 22.39 0.54 8.60
CA LEU A 43 21.75 1.83 8.26
C LEU A 43 21.43 1.96 6.76
N SER A 44 22.23 1.38 5.87
CA SER A 44 21.94 1.40 4.43
C SER A 44 20.68 0.62 4.08
N HIS A 45 20.32 -0.40 4.88
CA HIS A 45 19.07 -1.14 4.74
C HIS A 45 17.85 -0.41 5.34
N LEU A 46 18.07 0.57 6.24
CA LEU A 46 17.00 1.40 6.82
C LEU A 46 16.61 2.59 5.92
N LEU A 47 17.51 3.04 5.08
CA LEU A 47 17.27 4.16 4.18
C LEU A 47 17.02 3.62 2.77
N LEU A 48 15.95 4.09 2.12
CA LEU A 48 15.73 3.83 0.70
C LEU A 48 16.93 4.39 -0.09
N PRO A 49 17.44 3.67 -1.11
CA PRO A 49 18.61 4.10 -1.88
C PRO A 49 18.46 5.49 -2.53
N ASP A 50 17.22 5.90 -2.81
CA ASP A 50 16.84 7.17 -3.43
C ASP A 50 16.31 8.23 -2.46
N ALA A 51 16.41 8.01 -1.14
CA ALA A 51 15.82 8.89 -0.11
C ALA A 51 16.27 10.34 -0.20
N PHE A 52 17.51 10.59 -0.67
CA PHE A 52 18.08 11.94 -0.79
C PHE A 52 18.10 12.49 -2.22
N THR A 53 17.83 11.65 -3.22
CA THR A 53 17.86 12.06 -4.63
C THR A 53 16.47 12.30 -5.19
N ASN A 54 15.44 11.72 -4.56
CA ASN A 54 14.07 11.85 -5.01
C ASN A 54 13.45 13.16 -4.49
N TYR A 55 13.16 14.07 -5.41
CA TYR A 55 12.55 15.38 -5.13
C TYR A 55 11.16 15.26 -4.45
N ASP A 56 10.42 14.21 -4.73
CA ASP A 56 9.08 14.02 -4.15
C ASP A 56 9.14 13.80 -2.63
N TYR A 57 10.16 13.07 -2.13
CA TYR A 57 10.35 12.91 -0.68
C TYR A 57 10.70 14.23 0.01
N PHE A 58 11.52 15.06 -0.63
CA PHE A 58 11.87 16.38 -0.11
C PHE A 58 10.65 17.29 -0.04
N MET A 59 9.85 17.34 -1.11
CA MET A 59 8.62 18.14 -1.15
C MET A 59 7.58 17.67 -0.15
N TYR A 60 7.46 16.36 0.04
CA TYR A 60 6.59 15.79 1.06
C TYR A 60 7.04 16.21 2.48
N ALA A 61 8.32 16.06 2.80
CA ALA A 61 8.87 16.46 4.08
C ALA A 61 8.68 17.97 4.36
N LEU A 62 8.86 18.80 3.32
CA LEU A 62 8.64 20.25 3.40
C LEU A 62 7.17 20.58 3.69
N LYS A 63 6.22 19.97 2.99
CA LYS A 63 4.78 20.16 3.25
C LYS A 63 4.41 19.77 4.68
N LEU A 64 4.89 18.60 5.13
CA LEU A 64 4.61 18.09 6.47
C LEU A 64 5.19 19.01 7.55
N SER A 65 6.44 19.46 7.38
CA SER A 65 7.09 20.41 8.28
C SER A 65 6.37 21.74 8.32
N LEU A 66 5.92 22.25 7.17
CA LEU A 66 5.15 23.49 7.08
C LEU A 66 3.82 23.38 7.85
N CYS A 67 3.06 22.28 7.65
CA CYS A 67 1.81 22.03 8.39
C CYS A 67 2.06 22.00 9.89
N ALA A 68 3.09 21.29 10.34
CA ALA A 68 3.44 21.18 11.74
C ALA A 68 3.81 22.55 12.36
N THR A 69 4.62 23.33 11.62
CA THR A 69 5.01 24.69 12.04
C THR A 69 3.82 25.62 12.16
N ILE A 70 2.91 25.57 11.18
CA ILE A 70 1.67 26.37 11.22
C ILE A 70 0.83 25.99 12.43
N CYS A 71 0.59 24.71 12.69
CA CYS A 71 -0.12 24.22 13.86
C CYS A 71 0.55 24.70 15.16
N TYR A 72 1.90 24.60 15.22
CA TYR A 72 2.69 25.05 16.36
C TYR A 72 2.49 26.55 16.62
N VAL A 73 2.60 27.39 15.59
CA VAL A 73 2.41 28.85 15.70
C VAL A 73 1.00 29.17 16.15
N ILE A 74 -0.02 28.52 15.59
CA ILE A 74 -1.43 28.80 15.93
C ILE A 74 -1.70 28.51 17.41
N TYR A 75 -1.37 27.31 17.92
CA TYR A 75 -1.71 26.98 19.31
C TYR A 75 -0.92 27.83 20.33
N ASN A 76 0.33 28.20 20.00
CA ASN A 76 1.09 29.14 20.84
C ASN A 76 0.56 30.55 20.78
N ALA A 77 0.20 31.07 19.60
CA ALA A 77 -0.38 32.42 19.45
C ALA A 77 -1.71 32.55 20.17
N LEU A 78 -2.51 31.47 20.22
CA LEU A 78 -3.77 31.45 20.97
C LEU A 78 -3.56 31.26 22.48
N GLY A 79 -2.35 30.95 22.94
CA GLY A 79 -2.07 30.63 24.34
C GLY A 79 -2.85 29.38 24.82
N TRP A 80 -3.15 28.45 23.93
CA TRP A 80 -3.99 27.30 24.21
C TRP A 80 -3.24 25.98 24.07
N PRO A 81 -2.47 25.55 25.08
CA PRO A 81 -1.65 24.33 24.99
C PRO A 81 -2.46 23.06 24.85
N GLY A 82 -3.73 23.01 25.23
CA GLY A 82 -4.62 21.85 25.11
C GLY A 82 -4.81 21.38 23.66
N ILE A 83 -4.72 22.28 22.67
CA ILE A 83 -4.85 21.92 21.24
C ILE A 83 -3.50 21.55 20.59
N SER A 84 -2.42 21.34 21.35
CA SER A 84 -1.12 20.87 20.84
C SER A 84 -1.20 19.55 20.08
N THR A 85 -2.26 18.76 20.29
CA THR A 85 -2.57 17.56 19.50
C THR A 85 -2.69 17.83 18.00
N ALA A 86 -2.89 19.09 17.56
CA ALA A 86 -2.85 19.50 16.16
C ALA A 86 -1.48 19.18 15.52
N PHE A 87 -0.40 19.57 16.20
CA PHE A 87 0.98 19.31 15.77
C PHE A 87 1.25 17.80 15.61
N PHE A 88 0.89 17.00 16.62
CA PHE A 88 1.07 15.54 16.56
C PHE A 88 0.19 14.90 15.48
N THR A 89 -1.01 15.43 15.25
CA THR A 89 -1.92 14.93 14.21
C THR A 89 -1.28 15.00 12.84
N VAL A 90 -0.57 16.07 12.53
CA VAL A 90 0.14 16.24 11.25
C VAL A 90 1.13 15.10 11.03
N TYR A 91 1.99 14.80 11.99
CA TYR A 91 3.00 13.75 11.85
C TYR A 91 2.41 12.34 11.80
N PHE A 92 1.39 12.04 12.61
CA PHE A 92 0.79 10.70 12.65
C PHE A 92 -0.10 10.39 11.45
N THR A 93 -0.60 11.39 10.76
CA THR A 93 -1.56 11.20 9.66
C THR A 93 -0.98 11.53 8.28
N GLY A 94 0.15 12.23 8.22
CA GLY A 94 0.86 12.49 6.97
C GLY A 94 1.25 11.19 6.28
N LEU A 95 0.82 11.03 5.03
CA LEU A 95 1.14 9.90 4.15
C LEU A 95 1.49 10.43 2.76
N SER A 96 2.07 9.56 1.94
CA SER A 96 2.63 9.92 0.64
C SER A 96 1.63 10.54 -0.33
N THR A 97 0.34 10.20 -0.23
CA THR A 97 -0.70 10.73 -1.13
C THR A 97 -1.78 11.49 -0.38
N THR A 98 -2.44 12.41 -1.09
CA THR A 98 -3.53 13.23 -0.54
C THR A 98 -4.70 12.36 -0.08
N GLY A 99 -5.11 11.37 -0.88
CA GLY A 99 -6.23 10.49 -0.55
C GLY A 99 -5.95 9.60 0.66
N THR A 100 -4.75 9.01 0.77
CA THR A 100 -4.37 8.18 1.92
C THR A 100 -4.29 9.02 3.21
N SER A 101 -3.76 10.23 3.13
CA SER A 101 -3.71 11.17 4.27
C SER A 101 -5.10 11.59 4.72
N ASN A 102 -5.98 11.97 3.80
CA ASN A 102 -7.36 12.36 4.11
C ASN A 102 -8.16 11.21 4.74
N ARG A 103 -8.03 10.00 4.19
CA ARG A 103 -8.65 8.79 4.78
C ARG A 103 -8.20 8.59 6.23
N LYS A 104 -6.90 8.66 6.48
CA LYS A 104 -6.34 8.46 7.82
C LYS A 104 -6.77 9.56 8.80
N LEU A 105 -6.85 10.82 8.32
CA LEU A 105 -7.36 11.94 9.09
C LEU A 105 -8.83 11.75 9.48
N LEU A 106 -9.70 11.37 8.55
CA LEU A 106 -11.11 11.11 8.84
C LEU A 106 -11.29 9.99 9.86
N ILE A 107 -10.57 8.88 9.68
CA ILE A 107 -10.59 7.76 10.65
C ILE A 107 -10.10 8.22 12.02
N ARG A 108 -9.11 9.11 12.10
CA ARG A 108 -8.60 9.68 13.34
C ARG A 108 -9.66 10.54 14.04
N ILE A 109 -10.40 11.39 13.31
CA ILE A 109 -11.49 12.20 13.86
C ILE A 109 -12.58 11.27 14.41
N ILE A 110 -13.03 10.29 13.62
CA ILE A 110 -14.09 9.34 14.05
C ILE A 110 -13.64 8.57 15.30
N GLY A 111 -12.44 7.98 15.27
CA GLY A 111 -11.91 7.21 16.40
C GLY A 111 -11.73 8.07 17.66
N SER A 112 -11.26 9.31 17.51
CA SER A 112 -11.11 10.23 18.63
C SER A 112 -12.44 10.73 19.17
N THR A 113 -13.45 10.90 18.33
CA THR A 113 -14.81 11.25 18.77
C THR A 113 -15.41 10.09 19.56
N ILE A 114 -15.31 8.87 19.07
CA ILE A 114 -15.81 7.69 19.78
C ILE A 114 -15.04 7.50 21.10
N GLY A 115 -13.72 7.44 21.06
CA GLY A 115 -12.89 7.15 22.23
C GLY A 115 -12.83 8.29 23.24
N GLY A 116 -12.70 9.53 22.75
CA GLY A 116 -12.56 10.71 23.60
C GLY A 116 -13.90 11.27 24.08
N VAL A 117 -14.84 11.52 23.16
CA VAL A 117 -16.10 12.16 23.50
C VAL A 117 -17.10 11.15 24.04
N ILE A 118 -17.40 10.09 23.28
CA ILE A 118 -18.46 9.14 23.68
C ILE A 118 -18.02 8.33 24.89
N LEU A 119 -16.88 7.64 24.79
CA LEU A 119 -16.39 6.77 25.87
C LEU A 119 -15.75 7.57 27.01
N GLY A 120 -14.90 8.57 26.71
CA GLY A 120 -14.22 9.37 27.73
C GLY A 120 -15.19 10.19 28.57
N ILE A 121 -16.05 11.02 27.93
CA ILE A 121 -17.07 11.81 28.64
C ILE A 121 -18.15 10.91 29.21
N GLY A 122 -18.53 9.82 28.50
CA GLY A 122 -19.50 8.86 29.02
C GLY A 122 -19.02 8.21 30.32
N CYS A 123 -17.77 7.78 30.40
CA CYS A 123 -17.19 7.29 31.64
C CYS A 123 -17.12 8.35 32.74
N LEU A 124 -16.73 9.58 32.38
CA LEU A 124 -16.68 10.70 33.31
C LEU A 124 -18.02 11.00 33.97
N VAL A 125 -19.11 10.99 33.21
CA VAL A 125 -20.44 11.35 33.70
C VAL A 125 -21.15 10.16 34.39
N PHE A 126 -21.07 8.98 33.85
CA PHE A 126 -21.90 7.83 34.28
C PHE A 126 -21.14 6.77 35.08
N VAL A 127 -19.85 6.59 34.87
CA VAL A 127 -19.08 5.48 35.46
C VAL A 127 -18.24 5.94 36.62
N TYR A 128 -17.40 6.95 36.47
CA TYR A 128 -16.45 7.39 37.49
C TYR A 128 -17.11 7.88 38.78
N PRO A 129 -18.26 8.56 38.76
CA PRO A 129 -18.93 8.99 40.01
C PRO A 129 -19.39 7.81 40.89
N ASN A 130 -19.58 6.61 40.30
CA ASN A 130 -20.04 5.45 41.02
C ASN A 130 -18.88 4.49 41.42
N LEU A 131 -17.63 4.86 41.15
CA LEU A 131 -16.46 4.03 41.47
C LEU A 131 -15.88 4.38 42.82
N GLU A 132 -15.87 3.40 43.73
CA GLU A 132 -15.23 3.50 45.04
C GLU A 132 -13.80 2.93 44.92
N GLY A 133 -12.83 3.78 44.57
CA GLY A 133 -11.42 3.44 44.64
C GLY A 133 -10.74 3.16 43.28
N VAL A 134 -9.41 3.06 43.35
CA VAL A 134 -8.50 2.92 42.18
C VAL A 134 -8.72 1.62 41.41
N GLN A 135 -9.15 0.55 42.09
CA GLN A 135 -9.35 -0.76 41.46
C GLN A 135 -10.44 -0.71 40.38
N GLY A 136 -11.59 -0.06 40.70
CA GLY A 136 -12.68 0.12 39.74
C GLY A 136 -12.24 0.95 38.53
N PHE A 137 -11.48 2.02 38.77
CA PHE A 137 -10.93 2.87 37.72
C PHE A 137 -10.01 2.07 36.76
N LEU A 138 -9.07 1.29 37.31
CA LEU A 138 -8.17 0.45 36.50
C LEU A 138 -8.93 -0.62 35.70
N LEU A 139 -9.99 -1.18 36.28
CA LEU A 139 -10.80 -2.19 35.61
C LEU A 139 -11.53 -1.58 34.39
N VAL A 140 -12.10 -0.39 34.54
CA VAL A 140 -12.74 0.34 33.40
C VAL A 140 -11.72 0.62 32.29
N ILE A 141 -10.54 1.11 32.64
CA ILE A 141 -9.46 1.37 31.67
C ILE A 141 -9.07 0.06 30.96
N ALA A 142 -8.85 -1.01 31.72
CA ALA A 142 -8.48 -2.30 31.15
C ALA A 142 -9.56 -2.84 30.21
N ALA A 143 -10.84 -2.78 30.60
CA ALA A 143 -11.95 -3.25 29.78
C ALA A 143 -12.10 -2.47 28.46
N LEU A 144 -12.04 -1.14 28.52
CA LEU A 144 -12.18 -0.30 27.32
C LEU A 144 -10.93 -0.36 26.42
N SER A 145 -9.75 -0.47 27.01
CA SER A 145 -8.52 -0.70 26.25
C SER A 145 -8.52 -2.07 25.56
N PHE A 146 -9.03 -3.11 26.25
CA PHE A 146 -9.19 -4.43 25.65
C PHE A 146 -10.15 -4.42 24.46
N LEU A 147 -11.32 -3.80 24.61
CA LEU A 147 -12.28 -3.65 23.50
C LEU A 147 -11.70 -2.89 22.32
N GLY A 148 -10.98 -1.80 22.57
CA GLY A 148 -10.32 -1.03 21.53
C GLY A 148 -9.19 -1.79 20.86
N ALA A 149 -8.40 -2.55 21.61
CA ALA A 149 -7.35 -3.42 21.08
C ALA A 149 -7.93 -4.57 20.25
N TRP A 150 -9.06 -5.12 20.66
CA TRP A 150 -9.78 -6.12 19.87
C TRP A 150 -10.27 -5.53 18.53
N CYS A 151 -10.87 -4.35 18.55
CA CYS A 151 -11.19 -3.65 17.30
C CYS A 151 -9.94 -3.37 16.44
N ALA A 152 -8.80 -3.06 17.08
CA ALA A 152 -7.53 -2.80 16.39
C ALA A 152 -6.95 -4.06 15.72
N ALA A 153 -7.28 -5.25 16.16
CA ALA A 153 -6.90 -6.49 15.51
C ALA A 153 -7.63 -6.76 14.18
N SER A 154 -8.69 -5.99 13.88
CA SER A 154 -9.40 -6.10 12.60
C SER A 154 -8.57 -5.56 11.44
N PRO A 155 -8.45 -6.28 10.30
CA PRO A 155 -7.72 -5.81 9.13
C PRO A 155 -8.35 -4.56 8.50
N TYR A 156 -9.66 -4.36 8.64
CA TYR A 156 -10.38 -3.24 8.04
C TYR A 156 -10.50 -2.02 8.96
N PHE A 157 -10.68 -2.24 10.26
CA PHE A 157 -10.95 -1.19 11.25
C PHE A 157 -9.80 -0.98 12.23
N GLY A 158 -8.64 -1.61 12.01
CA GLY A 158 -7.52 -1.61 12.95
C GLY A 158 -7.13 -0.23 13.42
N TYR A 159 -7.01 0.73 12.49
CA TYR A 159 -6.63 2.09 12.85
C TYR A 159 -7.73 2.84 13.65
N ILE A 160 -9.02 2.54 13.45
CA ILE A 160 -10.11 3.11 14.25
C ILE A 160 -10.00 2.61 15.69
N GLY A 161 -9.84 1.29 15.89
CA GLY A 161 -9.68 0.69 17.21
C GLY A 161 -8.49 1.28 17.98
N LEU A 162 -7.34 1.44 17.30
CA LEU A 162 -6.16 2.09 17.87
C LEU A 162 -6.46 3.53 18.28
N GLN A 163 -7.19 4.30 17.47
CA GLN A 163 -7.53 5.69 17.78
C GLN A 163 -8.54 5.81 18.92
N ILE A 164 -9.50 4.88 19.01
CA ILE A 164 -10.44 4.82 20.14
C ILE A 164 -9.68 4.62 21.43
N THR A 165 -8.84 3.59 21.50
CA THR A 165 -8.03 3.25 22.68
C THR A 165 -7.10 4.40 23.07
N PHE A 166 -6.38 4.95 22.08
CA PHE A 166 -5.43 6.03 22.32
C PHE A 166 -6.12 7.31 22.81
N SER A 167 -7.28 7.66 22.24
CA SER A 167 -8.02 8.86 22.66
C SER A 167 -8.63 8.71 24.03
N PHE A 168 -9.18 7.53 24.35
CA PHE A 168 -9.72 7.23 25.67
C PHE A 168 -8.61 7.28 26.74
N ASN A 169 -7.51 6.55 26.51
CA ASN A 169 -6.42 6.46 27.50
C ASN A 169 -5.73 7.81 27.75
N LEU A 170 -5.55 8.64 26.72
CA LEU A 170 -4.97 9.97 26.91
C LEU A 170 -5.85 10.88 27.79
N ILE A 171 -7.16 10.72 27.76
CA ILE A 171 -8.07 11.44 28.66
C ILE A 171 -8.05 10.81 30.05
N ALA A 172 -8.08 9.48 30.12
CA ALA A 172 -8.10 8.77 31.40
C ALA A 172 -6.81 8.97 32.22
N PHE A 173 -5.66 9.08 31.56
CA PHE A 173 -4.33 9.22 32.20
C PHE A 173 -3.79 10.65 32.22
N GLU A 174 -4.56 11.66 31.85
CA GLU A 174 -4.09 13.05 31.87
C GLU A 174 -3.70 13.50 33.28
N GLN A 175 -4.38 12.98 34.28
CA GLN A 175 -4.11 13.22 35.69
C GLN A 175 -3.94 11.87 36.43
N LEU A 176 -3.28 11.89 37.59
CA LEU A 176 -3.08 10.69 38.41
C LEU A 176 -4.35 10.25 39.19
N HIS A 177 -5.47 10.89 38.94
CA HIS A 177 -6.80 10.56 39.48
C HIS A 177 -7.82 10.47 38.35
N ALA A 178 -9.00 9.94 38.65
CA ALA A 178 -10.11 9.93 37.69
C ALA A 178 -10.39 11.34 37.14
N PRO A 179 -10.50 11.53 35.80
CA PRO A 179 -10.75 12.85 35.24
C PRO A 179 -12.05 13.44 35.78
N ASP A 180 -12.02 14.71 36.11
CA ASP A 180 -13.16 15.50 36.65
C ASP A 180 -13.64 16.59 35.66
N GLN A 181 -12.90 16.79 34.56
CA GLN A 181 -13.14 17.84 33.57
C GLN A 181 -13.35 17.29 32.17
N MET A 182 -14.21 17.93 31.38
CA MET A 182 -14.43 17.60 29.96
C MET A 182 -13.46 18.32 29.02
N THR A 183 -12.66 19.24 29.54
CA THR A 183 -11.72 20.08 28.79
C THR A 183 -10.75 19.25 27.95
N PRO A 184 -10.12 18.18 28.46
CA PRO A 184 -9.18 17.37 27.70
C PRO A 184 -9.78 16.72 26.44
N ALA A 185 -11.01 16.21 26.55
CA ALA A 185 -11.72 15.59 25.42
C ALA A 185 -12.03 16.62 24.33
N ARG A 186 -12.52 17.79 24.74
CA ARG A 186 -12.81 18.92 23.85
C ARG A 186 -11.54 19.41 23.14
N ASP A 187 -10.50 19.70 23.89
CA ASP A 187 -9.26 20.29 23.39
C ASP A 187 -8.56 19.34 22.42
N ARG A 188 -8.59 18.04 22.73
CA ARG A 188 -8.09 17.00 21.83
C ARG A 188 -8.84 16.97 20.49
N LEU A 189 -10.17 16.98 20.52
CA LEU A 189 -10.98 16.98 19.30
C LEU A 189 -10.72 18.23 18.45
N LEU A 190 -10.66 19.42 19.11
CA LEU A 190 -10.35 20.68 18.44
C LEU A 190 -8.94 20.68 17.84
N GLY A 191 -7.95 20.14 18.57
CA GLY A 191 -6.59 20.03 18.06
C GLY A 191 -6.49 19.10 16.85
N ILE A 192 -7.16 17.94 16.88
CA ILE A 192 -7.20 17.03 15.72
C ILE A 192 -7.88 17.70 14.53
N THR A 193 -8.98 18.42 14.76
CA THR A 193 -9.71 19.15 13.71
C THR A 193 -8.86 20.27 13.11
N LEU A 194 -8.13 21.00 13.94
CA LEU A 194 -7.18 22.03 13.48
C LEU A 194 -6.07 21.42 12.64
N GLY A 195 -5.45 20.31 13.10
CA GLY A 195 -4.44 19.59 12.32
C GLY A 195 -4.96 19.11 10.98
N PHE A 196 -6.20 18.58 10.95
CA PHE A 196 -6.89 18.22 9.72
C PHE A 196 -7.04 19.42 8.78
N LEU A 197 -7.56 20.54 9.27
CA LEU A 197 -7.80 21.72 8.45
C LEU A 197 -6.51 22.26 7.83
N VAL A 198 -5.45 22.37 8.63
CA VAL A 198 -4.15 22.85 8.15
C VAL A 198 -3.56 21.90 7.11
N MET A 199 -3.57 20.58 7.37
CA MET A 199 -3.10 19.60 6.39
C MET A 199 -3.94 19.64 5.12
N PHE A 200 -5.25 19.67 5.21
CA PHE A 200 -6.15 19.73 4.07
C PHE A 200 -5.83 20.94 3.18
N LEU A 201 -5.66 22.13 3.79
CA LEU A 201 -5.34 23.34 3.05
C LEU A 201 -3.97 23.25 2.36
N ILE A 202 -2.93 22.85 3.08
CA ILE A 202 -1.56 22.80 2.52
C ILE A 202 -1.42 21.71 1.46
N PHE A 203 -1.90 20.50 1.73
CA PHE A 203 -1.78 19.39 0.77
C PHE A 203 -2.62 19.60 -0.49
N HIS A 204 -3.69 20.38 -0.39
CA HIS A 204 -4.52 20.71 -1.55
C HIS A 204 -3.99 21.89 -2.35
N GLN A 205 -3.33 22.86 -1.68
CA GLN A 205 -2.79 24.07 -2.34
C GLN A 205 -1.37 23.86 -2.89
N VAL A 206 -0.55 23.08 -2.21
CA VAL A 206 0.85 22.89 -2.57
C VAL A 206 0.99 21.58 -3.32
N ARG A 207 0.96 21.62 -4.67
CA ARG A 207 1.19 20.50 -5.57
C ARG A 207 0.51 19.20 -5.09
N PRO A 208 -0.80 19.07 -5.24
CA PRO A 208 -1.52 17.88 -4.80
C PRO A 208 -1.00 16.64 -5.52
N GLU A 209 -0.58 15.64 -4.77
CA GLU A 209 -0.19 14.34 -5.33
C GLU A 209 -1.44 13.46 -5.42
N ARG A 210 -1.91 13.23 -6.65
CA ARG A 210 -3.05 12.36 -6.90
C ARG A 210 -2.70 10.92 -6.55
N THR A 211 -3.60 10.26 -5.83
CA THR A 211 -3.42 8.85 -5.47
C THR A 211 -3.35 7.97 -6.73
N VAL A 212 -4.07 8.33 -7.77
CA VAL A 212 -4.08 7.61 -9.05
C VAL A 212 -2.72 7.64 -9.74
N ASP A 213 -1.99 8.76 -9.70
CA ASP A 213 -0.63 8.86 -10.26
C ASP A 213 0.34 7.95 -9.50
N SER A 214 0.18 7.84 -8.19
CA SER A 214 0.95 6.90 -7.38
C SER A 214 0.60 5.45 -7.69
N MET A 215 -0.68 5.14 -7.97
CA MET A 215 -1.11 3.82 -8.42
C MET A 215 -0.50 3.48 -9.80
N ARG A 216 -0.45 4.43 -10.74
CA ARG A 216 0.23 4.24 -12.04
C ARG A 216 1.71 3.89 -11.86
N ARG A 217 2.44 4.64 -11.02
CA ARG A 217 3.85 4.36 -10.72
C ARG A 217 4.03 2.98 -10.09
N LEU A 218 3.13 2.56 -9.20
CA LEU A 218 3.16 1.21 -8.61
C LEU A 218 2.89 0.14 -9.66
N LEU A 219 1.95 0.36 -10.59
CA LEU A 219 1.70 -0.55 -11.70
C LEU A 219 2.94 -0.66 -12.62
N ALA A 220 3.58 0.45 -12.95
CA ALA A 220 4.84 0.44 -13.71
C ALA A 220 5.93 -0.40 -13.04
N ARG A 221 6.09 -0.27 -11.73
CA ARG A 221 7.02 -1.10 -10.92
C ARG A 221 6.62 -2.58 -10.93
N LEU A 222 5.33 -2.88 -10.84
CA LEU A 222 4.81 -4.25 -10.93
C LEU A 222 5.17 -4.87 -12.28
N LEU A 223 4.92 -4.16 -13.37
CA LEU A 223 5.20 -4.63 -14.73
C LEU A 223 6.70 -4.82 -14.97
N SER A 224 7.54 -3.91 -14.50
CA SER A 224 9.00 -4.01 -14.58
C SER A 224 9.54 -5.22 -13.79
N ALA A 225 9.05 -5.42 -12.56
CA ALA A 225 9.41 -6.57 -11.74
C ALA A 225 8.92 -7.89 -12.37
N SER A 226 7.74 -7.87 -12.99
CA SER A 226 7.18 -9.01 -13.70
C SER A 226 8.02 -9.38 -14.94
N ALA A 227 8.47 -8.39 -15.71
CA ALA A 227 9.37 -8.60 -16.84
C ALA A 227 10.71 -9.22 -16.40
N GLU A 228 11.29 -8.72 -15.31
CA GLU A 228 12.54 -9.28 -14.78
C GLU A 228 12.34 -10.71 -14.26
N LEU A 229 11.21 -11.01 -13.63
CA LEU A 229 10.88 -12.37 -13.20
C LEU A 229 10.74 -13.32 -14.39
N VAL A 230 10.05 -12.91 -15.46
CA VAL A 230 9.89 -13.67 -16.70
C VAL A 230 11.25 -13.93 -17.35
N ARG A 231 12.15 -12.95 -17.34
CA ARG A 231 13.53 -13.08 -17.83
C ARG A 231 14.32 -14.14 -17.07
N LEU A 232 14.30 -14.06 -15.72
CA LEU A 232 15.04 -14.98 -14.86
C LEU A 232 14.56 -16.43 -14.98
N PHE A 233 13.27 -16.64 -15.24
CA PHE A 233 12.74 -17.96 -15.49
C PHE A 233 13.33 -18.65 -16.74
N GLY A 234 14.09 -17.93 -17.56
CA GLY A 234 14.67 -18.44 -18.80
C GLY A 234 16.16 -18.55 -18.87
N SER A 235 16.88 -17.89 -18.02
CA SER A 235 18.30 -17.64 -18.24
C SER A 235 19.25 -18.44 -17.38
N GLU A 236 18.80 -19.05 -16.25
CA GLU A 236 19.72 -19.70 -15.32
C GLU A 236 19.15 -20.97 -14.67
N PRO A 237 20.03 -21.94 -14.27
CA PRO A 237 19.63 -23.07 -13.46
C PRO A 237 19.10 -22.57 -12.09
N ALA A 238 18.01 -23.16 -11.65
CA ALA A 238 17.18 -22.74 -10.51
C ALA A 238 17.92 -22.48 -9.18
N THR A 239 19.14 -22.95 -9.03
CA THR A 239 19.93 -22.83 -7.79
C THR A 239 20.65 -21.48 -7.63
N ALA A 240 21.07 -20.83 -8.73
CA ALA A 240 21.78 -19.54 -8.66
C ALA A 240 20.82 -18.33 -8.69
N ALA A 241 19.63 -18.48 -9.27
CA ALA A 241 18.63 -17.44 -9.39
C ALA A 241 17.61 -17.42 -8.23
N GLY A 242 17.61 -18.42 -7.36
CA GLY A 242 16.56 -18.62 -6.35
C GLY A 242 16.35 -17.44 -5.41
N GLU A 243 17.43 -16.87 -4.90
CA GLU A 243 17.37 -15.74 -3.97
C GLU A 243 16.84 -14.45 -4.66
N LYS A 244 17.28 -14.20 -5.87
CA LYS A 244 16.80 -13.08 -6.71
C LYS A 244 15.32 -13.22 -7.07
N ILE A 245 14.90 -14.44 -7.43
CA ILE A 245 13.49 -14.76 -7.72
C ILE A 245 12.63 -14.53 -6.48
N ALA A 246 13.08 -14.94 -5.29
CA ALA A 246 12.37 -14.74 -4.03
C ALA A 246 12.22 -13.26 -3.72
N GLU A 247 13.26 -12.45 -3.91
CA GLU A 247 13.21 -11.00 -3.66
C GLU A 247 12.25 -10.29 -4.64
N ILE A 248 12.29 -10.62 -5.94
CA ILE A 248 11.37 -10.04 -6.92
C ILE A 248 9.92 -10.45 -6.63
N ARG A 249 9.66 -11.71 -6.24
CA ARG A 249 8.33 -12.15 -5.83
C ARG A 249 7.82 -11.38 -4.62
N LYS A 250 8.68 -11.12 -3.64
CA LYS A 250 8.35 -10.29 -2.47
C LYS A 250 7.99 -8.86 -2.86
N GLN A 251 8.73 -8.27 -3.81
CA GLN A 251 8.42 -6.94 -4.35
C GLN A 251 7.06 -6.93 -5.06
N ILE A 252 6.78 -7.91 -5.93
CA ILE A 252 5.49 -8.06 -6.62
C ILE A 252 4.36 -8.19 -5.61
N ALA A 253 4.50 -9.09 -4.63
CA ALA A 253 3.50 -9.28 -3.58
C ALA A 253 3.27 -7.99 -2.78
N GLY A 254 4.32 -7.26 -2.44
CA GLY A 254 4.23 -5.96 -1.75
C GLY A 254 3.42 -4.94 -2.54
N VAL A 255 3.62 -4.85 -3.85
CA VAL A 255 2.85 -3.93 -4.72
C VAL A 255 1.39 -4.36 -4.81
N LEU A 256 1.12 -5.65 -5.05
CA LEU A 256 -0.25 -6.18 -5.13
C LEU A 256 -1.04 -5.97 -3.84
N MET A 257 -0.41 -6.10 -2.67
CA MET A 257 -1.06 -5.80 -1.38
C MET A 257 -1.30 -4.30 -1.16
N THR A 258 -0.52 -3.45 -1.78
CA THR A 258 -0.57 -2.00 -1.56
C THR A 258 -1.61 -1.32 -2.47
N LEU A 259 -1.75 -1.76 -3.72
CA LEU A 259 -2.66 -1.18 -4.71
C LEU A 259 -4.13 -1.05 -4.25
N PRO A 260 -4.75 -2.08 -3.63
CA PRO A 260 -6.13 -1.96 -3.15
C PRO A 260 -6.32 -0.88 -2.09
N ASN A 261 -5.30 -0.67 -1.23
CA ASN A 261 -5.34 0.38 -0.22
C ASN A 261 -5.34 1.77 -0.84
N PHE A 262 -4.58 1.97 -1.92
CA PHE A 262 -4.60 3.21 -2.69
C PHE A 262 -5.94 3.40 -3.43
N ALA A 263 -6.49 2.36 -4.04
CA ALA A 263 -7.79 2.42 -4.69
C ALA A 263 -8.92 2.82 -3.72
N HIS A 264 -8.88 2.28 -2.49
CA HIS A 264 -9.79 2.74 -1.44
C HIS A 264 -9.56 4.20 -1.03
N ALA A 265 -8.32 4.69 -1.10
CA ALA A 265 -7.98 6.05 -0.72
C ALA A 265 -8.41 7.09 -1.76
N VAL A 266 -8.52 6.73 -3.05
CA VAL A 266 -9.04 7.62 -4.12
C VAL A 266 -10.41 8.20 -3.76
N LYS A 267 -11.26 7.43 -3.05
CA LYS A 267 -12.57 7.89 -2.60
C LYS A 267 -12.53 9.08 -1.62
N PHE A 268 -11.41 9.31 -0.98
CA PHE A 268 -11.19 10.37 0.01
C PHE A 268 -10.47 11.59 -0.55
N GLU A 269 -10.15 11.60 -1.85
CA GLU A 269 -9.75 12.81 -2.54
C GLU A 269 -10.96 13.70 -2.81
N PHE A 270 -10.74 15.02 -2.86
CA PHE A 270 -11.77 16.02 -3.07
C PHE A 270 -11.53 16.80 -4.39
N PRO A 271 -11.39 16.14 -5.56
CA PRO A 271 -11.39 16.83 -6.82
C PRO A 271 -12.82 17.28 -7.17
N PRO A 272 -12.97 18.29 -8.03
CA PRO A 272 -14.29 18.71 -8.53
C PRO A 272 -15.03 17.59 -9.24
N ASP A 273 -14.32 16.70 -9.93
CA ASP A 273 -14.88 15.48 -10.54
C ASP A 273 -14.07 14.25 -10.12
N ARG A 274 -14.73 13.31 -9.42
CA ARG A 274 -14.14 12.05 -8.93
C ARG A 274 -14.34 10.87 -9.89
N ALA A 275 -15.25 11.00 -10.84
CA ALA A 275 -15.64 9.87 -11.67
C ALA A 275 -14.49 9.34 -12.54
N PRO A 276 -13.66 10.18 -13.18
CA PRO A 276 -12.52 9.70 -13.95
C PRO A 276 -11.47 9.02 -13.08
N ASP A 277 -11.11 9.58 -11.92
CA ASP A 277 -10.09 9.00 -11.03
C ASP A 277 -10.53 7.64 -10.47
N MET A 278 -11.81 7.47 -10.18
CA MET A 278 -12.35 6.17 -9.74
C MET A 278 -12.34 5.12 -10.86
N ARG A 279 -12.67 5.52 -12.10
CA ARG A 279 -12.59 4.62 -13.26
C ARG A 279 -11.15 4.19 -13.51
N LEU A 280 -10.24 5.13 -13.54
CA LEU A 280 -8.81 4.87 -13.74
C LEU A 280 -8.22 3.97 -12.64
N SER A 281 -8.59 4.19 -11.39
CA SER A 281 -8.21 3.32 -10.27
C SER A 281 -8.68 1.87 -10.47
N ASN A 282 -9.91 1.67 -10.96
CA ASN A 282 -10.43 0.33 -11.22
C ASN A 282 -9.71 -0.35 -12.40
N GLU A 283 -9.38 0.39 -13.47
CA GLU A 283 -8.60 -0.17 -14.58
C GLU A 283 -7.18 -0.55 -14.14
N ILE A 284 -6.54 0.25 -13.28
CA ILE A 284 -5.24 -0.09 -12.70
C ILE A 284 -5.31 -1.38 -11.87
N LEU A 285 -6.38 -1.59 -11.09
CA LEU A 285 -6.56 -2.84 -10.35
C LEU A 285 -6.74 -4.04 -11.29
N LYS A 286 -7.55 -3.91 -12.35
CA LYS A 286 -7.71 -4.97 -13.35
C LYS A 286 -6.37 -5.32 -14.03
N ALA A 287 -5.59 -4.31 -14.40
CA ALA A 287 -4.27 -4.51 -14.98
C ALA A 287 -3.33 -5.25 -14.02
N ALA A 288 -3.39 -4.93 -12.72
CA ALA A 288 -2.58 -5.63 -11.71
C ALA A 288 -3.00 -7.10 -11.52
N ASP A 289 -4.32 -7.38 -11.56
CA ASP A 289 -4.84 -8.75 -11.50
C ASP A 289 -4.42 -9.55 -12.74
N ALA A 290 -4.56 -8.98 -13.95
CA ALA A 290 -4.13 -9.61 -15.18
C ALA A 290 -2.62 -9.89 -15.21
N ALA A 291 -1.80 -8.99 -14.65
CA ALA A 291 -0.37 -9.22 -14.49
C ALA A 291 -0.08 -10.39 -13.52
N GLY A 292 -0.84 -10.52 -12.44
CA GLY A 292 -0.75 -11.65 -11.50
C GLY A 292 -1.09 -12.99 -12.19
N ASP A 293 -2.19 -13.04 -12.93
CA ASP A 293 -2.62 -14.23 -13.66
C ASP A 293 -1.61 -14.63 -14.75
N LEU A 294 -1.03 -13.64 -15.44
CA LEU A 294 0.05 -13.88 -16.40
C LEU A 294 1.27 -14.55 -15.74
N LEU A 295 1.70 -14.04 -14.59
CA LEU A 295 2.85 -14.59 -13.86
C LEU A 295 2.61 -16.04 -13.41
N LEU A 296 1.39 -16.36 -12.97
CA LEU A 296 1.03 -17.74 -12.65
C LEU A 296 1.11 -18.67 -13.88
N CYS A 297 0.64 -18.19 -15.04
CA CYS A 297 0.75 -18.96 -16.29
C CYS A 297 2.22 -19.19 -16.68
N VAL A 298 3.05 -18.16 -16.64
CA VAL A 298 4.48 -18.25 -16.97
C VAL A 298 5.21 -19.19 -16.01
N GLN A 299 4.85 -19.19 -14.72
CA GLN A 299 5.41 -20.12 -13.74
C GLN A 299 5.11 -21.59 -14.09
N THR A 300 3.91 -21.89 -14.60
CA THR A 300 3.56 -23.25 -15.02
C THR A 300 4.41 -23.76 -16.21
N TRP A 301 4.94 -22.83 -17.02
CA TRP A 301 5.81 -23.19 -18.15
C TRP A 301 7.17 -23.72 -17.71
N GLN A 302 7.69 -23.29 -16.56
CA GLN A 302 8.95 -23.81 -16.01
C GLN A 302 8.88 -25.29 -15.62
N GLN A 303 7.70 -25.77 -15.23
CA GLN A 303 7.52 -27.14 -14.73
C GLN A 303 7.32 -28.18 -15.85
N LYS A 304 7.15 -27.74 -17.11
CA LYS A 304 6.91 -28.62 -18.23
C LYS A 304 8.21 -28.92 -18.93
N THR A 305 8.67 -30.16 -18.80
CA THR A 305 9.66 -30.79 -19.70
C THR A 305 8.94 -31.23 -20.98
N GLY A 306 9.08 -30.45 -22.07
CA GLY A 306 8.44 -30.72 -23.36
C GLY A 306 9.42 -31.17 -24.42
N THR A 307 8.93 -31.47 -25.63
CA THR A 307 9.73 -31.69 -26.83
C THR A 307 10.53 -30.43 -27.20
N ASP A 308 11.66 -30.60 -27.96
CA ASP A 308 12.52 -29.49 -28.40
C ASP A 308 11.71 -28.36 -29.10
N GLN A 309 10.66 -28.71 -29.82
CA GLN A 309 9.78 -27.73 -30.49
C GLN A 309 8.90 -26.94 -29.51
N GLU A 310 8.37 -27.59 -28.47
CA GLU A 310 7.62 -26.90 -27.40
C GLU A 310 8.53 -25.95 -26.61
N THR A 311 9.74 -26.36 -26.30
CA THR A 311 10.74 -25.56 -25.60
C THR A 311 11.09 -24.28 -26.37
N ARG A 312 11.25 -24.38 -27.70
CA ARG A 312 11.48 -23.19 -28.55
C ARG A 312 10.28 -22.24 -28.54
N ARG A 313 9.06 -22.73 -28.70
CA ARG A 313 7.83 -21.92 -28.64
C ARG A 313 7.64 -21.23 -27.30
N ILE A 314 7.90 -21.94 -26.19
CA ILE A 314 7.86 -21.34 -24.84
C ILE A 314 8.89 -20.22 -24.73
N THR A 315 10.10 -20.40 -25.25
CA THR A 315 11.16 -19.39 -25.20
C THR A 315 10.80 -18.15 -26.02
N GLU A 316 10.26 -18.31 -27.22
CA GLU A 316 9.81 -17.20 -28.08
C GLU A 316 8.67 -16.43 -27.44
N SER A 317 7.62 -17.11 -26.97
CA SER A 317 6.48 -16.50 -26.28
C SER A 317 6.93 -15.75 -25.03
N ARG A 318 7.87 -16.28 -24.28
CA ARG A 318 8.41 -15.63 -23.07
C ARG A 318 9.18 -14.35 -23.39
N LEU A 319 10.02 -14.35 -24.42
CA LEU A 319 10.74 -13.15 -24.87
C LEU A 319 9.77 -12.07 -25.35
N SER A 320 8.72 -12.46 -26.06
CA SER A 320 7.67 -11.55 -26.50
C SER A 320 6.94 -10.90 -25.30
N ILE A 321 6.56 -11.70 -24.30
CA ILE A 321 5.92 -11.22 -23.07
C ILE A 321 6.87 -10.34 -22.27
N GLU A 322 8.14 -10.70 -22.12
CA GLU A 322 9.14 -9.87 -21.41
C GLU A 322 9.24 -8.47 -22.04
N ASN A 323 9.41 -8.41 -23.35
CA ASN A 323 9.53 -7.15 -24.08
C ASN A 323 8.24 -6.33 -24.00
N GLY A 324 7.09 -6.98 -24.12
CA GLY A 324 5.79 -6.35 -23.98
C GLY A 324 5.57 -5.78 -22.57
N LEU A 325 5.91 -6.50 -21.51
CA LEU A 325 5.82 -5.99 -20.13
C LEU A 325 6.73 -4.78 -19.90
N ARG A 326 7.92 -4.76 -20.48
CA ARG A 326 8.80 -3.58 -20.40
C ARG A 326 8.22 -2.39 -21.16
N GLY A 327 7.63 -2.61 -22.33
CA GLY A 327 6.95 -1.56 -23.10
C GLY A 327 5.76 -0.98 -22.32
N LEU A 328 4.94 -1.83 -21.70
CA LEU A 328 3.81 -1.40 -20.86
C LEU A 328 4.28 -0.66 -19.60
N ALA A 329 5.37 -1.11 -18.97
CA ALA A 329 5.95 -0.41 -17.81
C ALA A 329 6.39 1.00 -18.20
N HIS A 330 7.07 1.16 -19.32
CA HIS A 330 7.49 2.46 -19.84
C HIS A 330 6.31 3.38 -20.16
N LEU A 331 5.26 2.84 -20.77
CA LEU A 331 4.02 3.56 -21.06
C LEU A 331 3.35 4.07 -19.77
N MET A 332 3.34 3.24 -18.70
CA MET A 332 2.77 3.64 -17.42
C MET A 332 3.61 4.71 -16.70
N GLU A 333 4.92 4.74 -16.91
CA GLU A 333 5.82 5.69 -16.27
C GLU A 333 5.84 7.05 -16.98
N HIS A 334 5.88 7.07 -18.30
CA HIS A 334 6.11 8.27 -19.12
C HIS A 334 4.87 8.77 -19.87
N GLY A 335 3.78 7.99 -19.87
CA GLY A 335 2.58 8.31 -20.66
C GLY A 335 2.77 8.10 -22.17
N PRO A 336 1.74 8.44 -22.98
CA PRO A 336 1.75 8.19 -24.42
C PRO A 336 2.76 9.05 -25.21
N GLU A 337 3.24 10.16 -24.65
CA GLU A 337 4.24 11.04 -25.30
C GLU A 337 5.63 10.41 -25.43
N GLY A 338 5.94 9.37 -24.61
CA GLY A 338 7.21 8.61 -24.67
C GLY A 338 7.28 7.53 -25.75
N GLN A 339 6.28 7.39 -26.62
CA GLN A 339 6.11 6.26 -27.54
C GLN A 339 7.03 6.25 -28.79
N GLY A 340 8.05 7.11 -28.87
CA GLY A 340 8.92 7.13 -30.07
C GLY A 340 9.63 5.81 -30.40
N GLU A 341 9.95 4.99 -29.40
CA GLU A 341 10.75 3.76 -29.59
C GLU A 341 10.03 2.43 -29.23
N GLY A 342 8.89 2.49 -28.53
CA GLY A 342 8.23 1.28 -28.00
C GLY A 342 7.06 0.73 -28.84
N ARG A 343 6.61 1.44 -29.84
CA ARG A 343 5.39 1.07 -30.60
C ARG A 343 5.59 -0.09 -31.56
N GLU A 344 6.77 -0.21 -32.15
CA GLU A 344 7.08 -1.32 -33.08
C GLU A 344 7.15 -2.69 -32.38
N THR A 345 7.55 -2.73 -31.12
CA THR A 345 7.63 -3.98 -30.34
C THR A 345 6.26 -4.46 -29.83
N ASN A 346 5.31 -3.55 -29.60
CA ASN A 346 3.97 -3.91 -29.13
C ASN A 346 3.06 -4.44 -30.25
N GLU A 347 3.18 -3.91 -31.47
CA GLU A 347 2.39 -4.40 -32.63
C GLU A 347 2.77 -5.82 -33.03
N ALA A 348 4.04 -6.21 -32.89
CA ALA A 348 4.50 -7.56 -33.19
C ALA A 348 3.89 -8.62 -32.25
N ALA A 349 3.69 -8.29 -30.96
CA ALA A 349 3.09 -9.22 -30.01
C ALA A 349 1.57 -9.38 -30.15
N SER A 350 0.89 -8.35 -30.71
CA SER A 350 -0.58 -8.34 -30.84
C SER A 350 -1.10 -9.04 -32.10
N THR A 351 -0.27 -9.25 -33.12
CA THR A 351 -0.73 -9.64 -34.47
C THR A 351 -0.52 -11.14 -34.77
N GLU A 352 0.14 -11.87 -33.86
CA GLU A 352 0.41 -13.28 -34.09
C GLU A 352 -0.87 -14.12 -33.90
N GLN A 353 -1.52 -14.47 -35.01
CA GLN A 353 -2.60 -15.46 -35.01
C GLN A 353 -2.03 -16.81 -34.53
N LEU A 354 -2.49 -17.28 -33.37
CA LEU A 354 -2.09 -18.55 -32.80
C LEU A 354 -2.32 -19.72 -33.82
N PRO A 355 -1.30 -20.50 -34.14
CA PRO A 355 -1.51 -21.72 -34.89
C PRO A 355 -2.44 -22.69 -34.15
N SER A 356 -3.27 -23.42 -34.87
CA SER A 356 -4.30 -24.34 -34.33
C SER A 356 -3.78 -25.45 -33.40
N GLU A 357 -2.45 -25.60 -33.29
CA GLU A 357 -1.77 -26.62 -32.47
C GLU A 357 -1.03 -26.02 -31.25
N THR A 358 -1.36 -24.82 -30.82
CA THR A 358 -0.68 -24.19 -29.67
C THR A 358 -1.07 -24.89 -28.36
N PRO A 359 -0.12 -25.31 -27.51
CA PRO A 359 -0.45 -25.89 -26.20
C PRO A 359 -1.32 -24.95 -25.35
N THR A 360 -2.36 -25.49 -24.72
CA THR A 360 -3.38 -24.73 -23.99
C THR A 360 -2.79 -23.76 -22.95
N SER A 361 -1.63 -24.10 -22.38
CA SER A 361 -0.94 -23.25 -21.40
C SER A 361 -0.29 -22.01 -22.02
N ILE A 362 0.28 -22.12 -23.22
CA ILE A 362 0.88 -21.00 -23.94
C ILE A 362 -0.23 -20.07 -24.44
N ALA A 363 -1.31 -20.63 -25.00
CA ALA A 363 -2.47 -19.87 -25.44
C ALA A 363 -3.04 -19.03 -24.30
N ARG A 364 -3.23 -19.62 -23.12
CA ARG A 364 -3.71 -18.88 -21.92
C ARG A 364 -2.75 -17.76 -21.51
N GLY A 365 -1.45 -17.98 -21.55
CA GLY A 365 -0.47 -16.92 -21.23
C GLY A 365 -0.54 -15.74 -22.20
N ILE A 366 -0.72 -16.00 -23.49
CA ILE A 366 -0.87 -14.96 -24.52
C ILE A 366 -2.20 -14.22 -24.34
N ASP A 367 -3.29 -14.92 -24.02
CA ASP A 367 -4.59 -14.29 -23.77
C ASP A 367 -4.55 -13.38 -22.53
N ASN A 368 -3.93 -13.84 -21.42
CA ASN A 368 -3.75 -13.01 -20.21
C ASN A 368 -2.87 -11.78 -20.53
N PHE A 369 -1.83 -11.92 -21.37
CA PHE A 369 -1.01 -10.77 -21.78
C PHE A 369 -1.81 -9.76 -22.60
N ARG A 370 -2.67 -10.23 -23.52
CA ARG A 370 -3.57 -9.33 -24.29
C ARG A 370 -4.56 -8.61 -23.40
N GLU A 371 -5.12 -9.28 -22.40
CA GLU A 371 -6.01 -8.65 -21.42
C GLU A 371 -5.29 -7.55 -20.64
N LEU A 372 -4.07 -7.83 -20.18
CA LEU A 372 -3.20 -6.85 -19.53
C LEU A 372 -2.90 -5.66 -20.45
N GLN A 373 -2.57 -5.90 -21.71
CA GLN A 373 -2.30 -4.86 -22.69
C GLN A 373 -3.52 -3.96 -22.90
N MET A 374 -4.70 -4.52 -23.10
CA MET A 374 -5.94 -3.75 -23.24
C MET A 374 -6.23 -2.88 -22.02
N ALA A 375 -6.00 -3.41 -20.81
CA ALA A 375 -6.17 -2.63 -19.58
C ALA A 375 -5.16 -1.48 -19.49
N CYS A 376 -3.90 -1.69 -19.84
CA CYS A 376 -2.88 -0.64 -19.86
C CYS A 376 -3.17 0.45 -20.91
N ASP A 377 -3.64 0.07 -22.09
CA ASP A 377 -4.04 1.04 -23.15
C ASP A 377 -5.24 1.87 -22.70
N ALA A 378 -6.21 1.27 -22.01
CA ALA A 378 -7.34 2.00 -21.42
C ALA A 378 -6.87 2.99 -20.34
N ILE A 379 -5.87 2.64 -19.53
CA ILE A 379 -5.28 3.54 -18.54
C ILE A 379 -4.56 4.71 -19.22
N ALA A 380 -3.81 4.44 -20.29
CA ALA A 380 -3.09 5.48 -21.02
C ALA A 380 -4.05 6.48 -21.67
N SER A 381 -5.11 5.99 -22.31
CA SER A 381 -6.13 6.84 -22.97
C SER A 381 -6.98 7.63 -21.97
N ALA A 382 -7.16 7.17 -20.76
CA ALA A 382 -7.91 7.88 -19.73
C ALA A 382 -7.06 8.95 -18.99
N ALA A 383 -5.75 8.96 -19.23
CA ALA A 383 -4.81 9.92 -18.65
C ALA A 383 -4.56 11.14 -19.56
N GLU A 384 -5.00 11.09 -20.83
CA GLU A 384 -5.09 12.21 -21.76
C GLU A 384 -6.32 13.09 -21.45
#